data_a2904e423dcfa06498d02b60716b8467
#
_entry.id   a2904e423dcfa06498d02b60716b8467
#
_cell.length_a   1.000
_cell.length_b   1.000
_cell.length_c   1.000
_cell.angle_alpha   90.00
_cell.angle_beta   90.00
_cell.angle_gamma   90.00
#
_symmetry.space_group_name_H-M   'P 1'
#
loop_
_entity.id
_entity.type
_entity.pdbx_description
1 polymer ?
#
loop_
_entity_poly.entity_id
_entity_poly.type
_entity_poly.pdbx_seq_one_letter_code
_entity_poly.pdbx_strand_id
1 'polypeptide(L)'
;MEMIYMALFLAALLGALFIFRIPSARGKENKDFNTFPKERLRTSYSMDEVCLHNKRDDCWIIVKNKVYDVTPYVEEHPGGDAILNHAGNDSTEGFYGPQHASRVFDMIDEFYVGDLKP
;
A
#
# COMPACT_ATOMS: atom_id res chain seq x y z
N MET A 1 38.61 7.89 45.17
CA MET A 1 37.35 7.44 44.56
C MET A 1 36.94 8.26 43.34
N GLU A 2 37.20 9.53 43.32
CA GLU A 2 36.79 10.38 42.19
C GLU A 2 37.51 10.08 40.85
N MET A 3 38.74 9.59 40.89
CA MET A 3 39.50 9.24 39.70
C MET A 3 38.95 8.03 38.95
N ILE A 4 38.25 7.12 39.62
CA ILE A 4 37.66 5.91 39.01
C ILE A 4 36.40 6.29 38.20
N TYR A 5 35.61 7.23 38.71
CA TYR A 5 34.41 7.71 37.99
C TYR A 5 34.77 8.55 36.75
N MET A 6 35.86 9.32 36.82
CA MET A 6 36.37 10.06 35.65
C MET A 6 36.85 9.13 34.55
N ALA A 7 37.50 8.03 34.89
CA ALA A 7 37.96 7.05 33.92
C ALA A 7 36.77 6.28 33.25
N LEU A 8 35.75 5.94 34.03
CA LEU A 8 34.55 5.30 33.52
C LEU A 8 33.73 6.25 32.65
N PHE A 9 33.69 7.53 32.99
CA PHE A 9 32.99 8.54 32.19
C PHE A 9 33.68 8.78 30.84
N LEU A 10 34.99 8.83 30.81
CA LEU A 10 35.81 8.93 29.60
C LEU A 10 35.66 7.70 28.70
N ALA A 11 35.58 6.50 29.27
CA ALA A 11 35.36 5.27 28.51
C ALA A 11 33.97 5.24 27.86
N ALA A 12 32.94 5.73 28.58
CA ALA A 12 31.58 5.84 28.04
C ALA A 12 31.49 6.87 26.91
N LEU A 13 32.18 8.01 27.05
CA LEU A 13 32.26 9.02 26.01
C LEU A 13 33.00 8.52 24.75
N LEU A 14 34.07 7.78 24.89
CA LEU A 14 34.79 7.18 23.77
C LEU A 14 33.97 6.09 23.11
N GLY A 15 33.19 5.32 23.86
CA GLY A 15 32.24 4.34 23.31
C GLY A 15 31.12 4.98 22.51
N ALA A 16 30.58 6.08 23.00
CA ALA A 16 29.55 6.86 22.29
C ALA A 16 30.09 7.47 21.00
N LEU A 17 31.31 8.01 21.01
CA LEU A 17 32.00 8.52 19.82
C LEU A 17 32.31 7.40 18.80
N PHE A 18 32.55 6.20 19.28
CA PHE A 18 32.79 5.04 18.40
C PHE A 18 31.51 4.57 17.71
N ILE A 19 30.37 4.64 18.40
CA ILE A 19 29.06 4.31 17.83
C ILE A 19 28.69 5.36 16.75
N PHE A 20 29.02 6.61 16.94
CA PHE A 20 28.83 7.66 15.93
C PHE A 20 29.83 7.58 14.79
N ARG A 21 30.95 6.91 14.97
CA ARG A 21 31.97 6.71 13.95
C ARG A 21 31.83 5.40 13.18
N ILE A 22 30.86 4.58 13.47
CA ILE A 22 30.43 3.63 12.46
C ILE A 22 29.96 4.56 11.34
N PRO A 23 30.75 4.72 10.25
CA PRO A 23 30.15 5.25 9.07
C PRO A 23 29.00 4.29 8.85
N SER A 24 27.81 4.73 9.06
CA SER A 24 26.75 4.21 8.28
C SER A 24 27.41 4.01 6.94
N ALA A 25 27.67 2.77 6.56
CA ALA A 25 27.85 2.48 5.19
C ALA A 25 26.55 3.00 4.58
N ARG A 26 26.53 4.30 4.45
CA ARG A 26 25.87 4.99 3.40
C ARG A 26 26.54 4.36 2.20
N GLY A 27 26.08 3.16 1.93
CA GLY A 27 26.21 2.65 0.61
C GLY A 27 25.84 3.87 -0.17
N LYS A 28 26.76 4.43 -0.93
CA LYS A 28 26.36 5.24 -2.04
C LYS A 28 25.21 4.44 -2.59
N GLU A 29 24.02 4.80 -2.18
CA GLU A 29 22.86 4.52 -2.96
C GLU A 29 23.30 5.02 -4.30
N ASN A 30 23.90 4.13 -5.05
CA ASN A 30 23.95 4.31 -6.46
C ASN A 30 22.47 4.49 -6.75
N LYS A 31 22.11 5.73 -6.80
CA LYS A 31 21.03 6.15 -7.66
C LYS A 31 21.50 5.84 -9.06
N ASP A 32 21.80 4.56 -9.30
CA ASP A 32 21.60 4.00 -10.60
C ASP A 32 20.13 4.21 -10.81
N PHE A 33 19.91 5.35 -11.31
CA PHE A 33 18.71 5.84 -11.89
C PHE A 33 18.39 4.97 -13.12
N ASN A 34 18.41 3.68 -12.92
CA ASN A 34 17.58 2.75 -13.62
C ASN A 34 16.24 2.74 -12.89
N THR A 35 15.67 3.91 -12.74
CA THR A 35 14.25 4.00 -12.74
C THR A 35 13.76 3.71 -14.16
N PHE A 36 13.97 2.47 -14.59
CA PHE A 36 12.86 1.86 -15.28
C PHE A 36 11.69 2.04 -14.30
N PRO A 37 10.58 2.65 -14.71
CA PRO A 37 9.38 2.51 -13.93
C PRO A 37 9.36 1.03 -13.63
N LYS A 38 9.47 0.66 -12.34
CA LYS A 38 9.23 -0.69 -11.90
C LYS A 38 7.89 -0.99 -12.51
N GLU A 39 7.94 -1.59 -13.68
CA GLU A 39 6.76 -2.11 -14.33
C GLU A 39 6.15 -2.93 -13.23
N ARG A 40 5.15 -2.39 -12.58
CA ARG A 40 4.43 -3.12 -11.57
C ARG A 40 4.06 -4.37 -12.29
N LEU A 41 4.70 -5.47 -11.95
CA LEU A 41 4.34 -6.76 -12.45
C LEU A 41 2.82 -6.75 -12.38
N ARG A 42 2.18 -6.54 -13.53
CA ARG A 42 0.74 -6.40 -13.59
C ARG A 42 0.19 -7.74 -13.16
N THR A 43 -0.15 -7.80 -11.88
CA THR A 43 -0.77 -8.98 -11.33
C THR A 43 -2.12 -9.12 -12.02
N SER A 44 -2.42 -10.31 -12.46
CA SER A 44 -3.71 -10.63 -13.06
C SER A 44 -4.43 -11.62 -12.19
N TYR A 45 -5.72 -11.40 -12.00
CA TYR A 45 -6.60 -12.25 -11.20
C TYR A 45 -7.69 -12.85 -12.05
N SER A 46 -7.99 -14.12 -11.81
CA SER A 46 -9.17 -14.76 -12.39
C SER A 46 -10.44 -14.30 -11.69
N MET A 47 -11.58 -14.46 -12.35
CA MET A 47 -12.88 -14.23 -11.72
C MET A 47 -13.08 -15.09 -10.49
N ASP A 48 -12.62 -16.34 -10.51
CA ASP A 48 -12.71 -17.28 -9.39
C ASP A 48 -11.92 -16.78 -8.18
N GLU A 49 -10.75 -16.17 -8.41
CA GLU A 49 -9.96 -15.55 -7.34
C GLU A 49 -10.66 -14.33 -6.76
N VAL A 50 -11.21 -13.46 -7.60
CA VAL A 50 -11.91 -12.24 -7.15
C VAL A 50 -13.15 -12.58 -6.33
N CYS A 51 -13.90 -13.60 -6.72
CA CYS A 51 -15.11 -14.04 -6.02
C CYS A 51 -14.89 -14.41 -4.55
N LEU A 52 -13.67 -14.77 -4.16
CA LEU A 52 -13.32 -15.09 -2.77
C LEU A 52 -13.32 -13.86 -1.86
N HIS A 53 -13.18 -12.67 -2.42
CA HIS A 53 -13.08 -11.40 -1.70
C HIS A 53 -14.44 -10.67 -1.69
N ASN A 54 -15.44 -11.27 -1.07
CA ASN A 54 -16.83 -10.84 -1.14
C ASN A 54 -17.43 -10.43 0.21
N LYS A 55 -16.59 -10.04 1.17
CA LYS A 55 -17.00 -9.70 2.54
C LYS A 55 -16.67 -8.25 2.87
N ARG A 56 -17.30 -7.73 3.90
CA ARG A 56 -17.04 -6.37 4.42
C ARG A 56 -15.57 -6.14 4.79
N ASP A 57 -14.93 -7.12 5.37
CA ASP A 57 -13.53 -7.09 5.80
C ASP A 57 -12.55 -7.62 4.74
N ASP A 58 -13.06 -8.04 3.62
CA ASP A 58 -12.30 -8.52 2.46
C ASP A 58 -13.13 -8.31 1.18
N CYS A 59 -13.10 -7.09 0.67
CA CYS A 59 -13.96 -6.63 -0.41
C CYS A 59 -13.15 -6.20 -1.62
N TRP A 60 -13.23 -7.01 -2.67
CA TRP A 60 -12.70 -6.67 -3.98
C TRP A 60 -13.84 -6.41 -4.96
N ILE A 61 -13.64 -5.47 -5.84
CA ILE A 61 -14.58 -5.18 -6.92
C ILE A 61 -13.84 -5.11 -8.26
N ILE A 62 -14.59 -5.36 -9.32
CA ILE A 62 -14.11 -5.20 -10.70
C ILE A 62 -14.78 -3.99 -11.31
N VAL A 63 -13.99 -3.12 -11.91
CA VAL A 63 -14.45 -2.00 -12.72
C VAL A 63 -13.68 -1.98 -14.03
N LYS A 64 -14.36 -2.16 -15.15
CA LYS A 64 -13.76 -2.19 -16.50
C LYS A 64 -12.53 -3.12 -16.59
N ASN A 65 -12.69 -4.38 -16.18
CA ASN A 65 -11.65 -5.40 -16.22
C ASN A 65 -10.41 -5.11 -15.36
N LYS A 66 -10.52 -4.19 -14.41
CA LYS A 66 -9.52 -3.92 -13.38
C LYS A 66 -10.05 -4.32 -12.03
N VAL A 67 -9.17 -4.86 -11.20
CA VAL A 67 -9.49 -5.34 -9.85
C VAL A 67 -9.01 -4.34 -8.81
N TYR A 68 -9.89 -4.02 -7.88
CA TYR A 68 -9.64 -3.06 -6.81
C TYR A 68 -9.95 -3.71 -5.46
N ASP A 69 -9.03 -3.57 -4.52
CA ASP A 69 -9.27 -3.90 -3.11
C ASP A 69 -9.79 -2.67 -2.39
N VAL A 70 -11.09 -2.61 -2.19
CA VAL A 70 -11.76 -1.49 -1.54
C VAL A 70 -12.05 -1.72 -0.08
N THR A 71 -11.48 -2.76 0.51
CA THR A 71 -11.68 -3.12 1.93
C THR A 71 -11.47 -1.92 2.86
N PRO A 72 -10.40 -1.11 2.72
CA PRO A 72 -10.18 0.03 3.62
C PRO A 72 -11.25 1.13 3.50
N TYR A 73 -11.99 1.14 2.42
CA TYR A 73 -12.97 2.17 2.10
C TYR A 73 -14.42 1.79 2.40
N VAL A 74 -14.68 0.52 2.68
CA VAL A 74 -16.04 0.02 2.89
C VAL A 74 -16.78 0.80 3.98
N GLU A 75 -16.13 1.03 5.13
CA GLU A 75 -16.73 1.75 6.26
C GLU A 75 -16.87 3.26 6.01
N GLU A 76 -16.08 3.82 5.11
CA GLU A 76 -16.07 5.25 4.78
C GLU A 76 -16.93 5.58 3.56
N HIS A 77 -17.48 4.57 2.88
CA HIS A 77 -18.26 4.76 1.67
C HIS A 77 -19.53 5.59 1.95
N PRO A 78 -19.71 6.75 1.30
CA PRO A 78 -20.86 7.62 1.55
C PRO A 78 -22.21 6.97 1.25
N GLY A 79 -22.27 6.02 0.32
CA GLY A 79 -23.44 5.22 0.00
C GLY A 79 -23.68 4.04 0.95
N GLY A 80 -22.90 3.93 2.04
CA GLY A 80 -23.01 2.83 2.99
C GLY A 80 -22.73 1.47 2.36
N ASP A 81 -23.53 0.48 2.71
CA ASP A 81 -23.36 -0.90 2.30
C ASP A 81 -23.62 -1.15 0.80
N ALA A 82 -24.03 -0.16 0.05
CA ALA A 82 -24.19 -0.29 -1.40
C ALA A 82 -22.90 -0.72 -2.11
N ILE A 83 -21.74 -0.39 -1.56
CA ILE A 83 -20.45 -0.84 -2.07
C ILE A 83 -20.30 -2.38 -2.02
N LEU A 84 -21.02 -3.04 -1.12
CA LEU A 84 -20.98 -4.49 -0.94
C LEU A 84 -21.91 -5.25 -1.90
N ASN A 85 -22.79 -4.56 -2.62
CA ASN A 85 -23.78 -5.21 -3.50
C ASN A 85 -23.14 -6.11 -4.56
N HIS A 86 -21.97 -5.77 -5.03
CA HIS A 86 -21.20 -6.51 -6.03
C HIS A 86 -19.80 -6.88 -5.52
N ALA A 87 -19.64 -7.03 -4.19
CA ALA A 87 -18.37 -7.47 -3.62
C ALA A 87 -17.97 -8.84 -4.22
N GLY A 88 -16.70 -8.94 -4.65
CA GLY A 88 -16.20 -10.11 -5.35
C GLY A 88 -16.72 -10.29 -6.77
N ASN A 89 -17.33 -9.27 -7.35
CA ASN A 89 -17.94 -9.31 -8.68
C ASN A 89 -17.75 -7.98 -9.43
N ASP A 90 -18.35 -7.88 -10.60
CA ASP A 90 -18.29 -6.68 -11.44
C ASP A 90 -19.20 -5.58 -10.89
N SER A 91 -18.61 -4.43 -10.58
CA SER A 91 -19.27 -3.24 -10.08
C SER A 91 -19.31 -2.10 -11.12
N THR A 92 -18.95 -2.36 -12.36
CA THR A 92 -18.76 -1.33 -13.39
C THR A 92 -20.03 -0.49 -13.59
N GLU A 93 -21.18 -1.12 -13.68
CA GLU A 93 -22.44 -0.42 -13.91
C GLU A 93 -22.79 0.54 -12.77
N GLY A 94 -22.71 0.07 -11.52
CA GLY A 94 -22.96 0.88 -10.34
C GLY A 94 -21.93 1.99 -10.16
N PHE A 95 -20.67 1.73 -10.50
CA PHE A 95 -19.59 2.70 -10.39
C PHE A 95 -19.77 3.88 -11.36
N TYR A 96 -20.22 3.62 -12.56
CA TYR A 96 -20.53 4.65 -13.56
C TYR A 96 -21.94 5.20 -13.48
N GLY A 97 -22.69 4.81 -12.45
CA GLY A 97 -24.04 5.35 -12.20
C GLY A 97 -24.01 6.81 -11.76
N PRO A 98 -25.19 7.47 -11.77
CA PRO A 98 -25.30 8.91 -11.52
C PRO A 98 -24.99 9.33 -10.08
N GLN A 99 -24.85 8.39 -9.16
CA GLN A 99 -24.55 8.66 -7.75
C GLN A 99 -23.09 9.05 -7.49
N HIS A 100 -22.18 8.75 -8.43
CA HIS A 100 -20.76 9.02 -8.24
C HIS A 100 -20.34 10.31 -8.94
N ALA A 101 -19.73 11.21 -8.16
CA ALA A 101 -19.08 12.40 -8.71
C ALA A 101 -17.76 12.03 -9.39
N SER A 102 -17.31 12.86 -10.32
CA SER A 102 -16.11 12.60 -11.14
C SER A 102 -14.83 12.34 -10.34
N ARG A 103 -14.70 12.89 -9.14
CA ARG A 103 -13.53 12.66 -8.27
C ARG A 103 -13.38 11.20 -7.82
N VAL A 104 -14.45 10.40 -7.87
CA VAL A 104 -14.41 8.98 -7.51
C VAL A 104 -13.55 8.19 -8.52
N PHE A 105 -13.50 8.62 -9.77
CA PHE A 105 -12.70 7.99 -10.80
C PHE A 105 -11.18 8.14 -10.54
N ASP A 106 -10.78 9.25 -9.95
CA ASP A 106 -9.39 9.47 -9.55
C ASP A 106 -9.05 8.72 -8.27
N MET A 107 -9.97 8.70 -7.32
CA MET A 107 -9.77 8.09 -6.01
C MET A 107 -9.64 6.57 -6.08
N ILE A 108 -10.36 5.91 -6.98
CA ILE A 108 -10.37 4.45 -7.06
C ILE A 108 -9.00 3.87 -7.42
N ASP A 109 -8.14 4.61 -8.09
CA ASP A 109 -6.81 4.16 -8.49
C ASP A 109 -5.92 3.80 -7.30
N GLU A 110 -6.17 4.37 -6.14
CA GLU A 110 -5.46 4.03 -4.89
C GLU A 110 -5.70 2.58 -4.45
N PHE A 111 -6.80 1.99 -4.87
CA PHE A 111 -7.22 0.63 -4.49
C PHE A 111 -6.88 -0.42 -5.54
N TYR A 112 -6.27 -0.02 -6.66
CA TYR A 112 -5.94 -0.93 -7.74
C TYR A 112 -4.94 -2.00 -7.33
N VAL A 113 -5.26 -3.26 -7.57
CA VAL A 113 -4.40 -4.41 -7.23
C VAL A 113 -3.98 -5.23 -8.45
N GLY A 114 -4.65 -5.13 -9.55
CA GLY A 114 -4.32 -5.86 -10.77
C GLY A 114 -5.43 -5.85 -11.81
N ASP A 115 -5.19 -6.56 -12.91
CA ASP A 115 -6.15 -6.70 -14.00
C ASP A 115 -6.96 -8.00 -13.86
N LEU A 116 -8.16 -8.00 -14.39
CA LEU A 116 -8.94 -9.23 -14.55
C LEU A 116 -8.39 -10.03 -15.74
N LYS A 117 -8.13 -11.31 -15.53
CA LYS A 117 -7.78 -12.24 -16.63
C LYS A 117 -8.98 -12.38 -17.57
N PRO A 118 -8.71 -12.40 -18.89
CA PRO A 118 -9.74 -12.65 -19.87
C PRO A 118 -10.37 -14.04 -19.74
#